data_c25fac849bd80e738c6943a0ca265435
#
_entry.id   c25fac849bd80e738c6943a0ca265435
#
_cell.length_a   1.000
_cell.length_b   1.000
_cell.length_c   1.000
_cell.angle_alpha   90.00
_cell.angle_beta   90.00
_cell.angle_gamma   90.00
#
_symmetry.space_group_name_H-M   'P 1'
#
loop_
_entity.id
_entity.type
_entity.pdbx_description
1 polymer ?
#
loop_
_entity_poly.entity_id
_entity_poly.type
_entity_poly.pdbx_seq_one_letter_code
_entity_poly.pdbx_strand_id
1 'polypeptide(L)'
;VLLVQQTFPDRRIADIPGAVQKELSGSPLGAQLKPGARVAIGVGSRGISNIATIVRAVVDYWKSRGMNPFIFPAMGSHGAATAEGQADVLAHYGIHEATMGCPVVSQLDVVNLGKTEEGLEAWMDRLAFESDGVMLIGRVKWHTDFAGKIESGLFKMMAIGLGKFAGAQRYHTHAVTLGLERVIRAVGRQVLKSGKVLGGLAILEDAYHNTAQLTAVPVEGMEQREEELLALVKSWMGHVPAKELDVLVIDEIGKNISGAGMDTK
;
A
#
# COMPACT_ATOMS: atom_id res chain seq x y z
N VAL A 1 6.55 27.38 -31.97
CA VAL A 1 6.82 26.52 -30.82
C VAL A 1 6.13 27.11 -29.61
N LEU A 2 5.29 26.33 -28.95
CA LEU A 2 4.64 26.73 -27.70
C LEU A 2 5.33 25.98 -26.55
N LEU A 3 5.80 26.70 -25.55
CA LEU A 3 6.29 26.14 -24.29
C LEU A 3 5.14 26.17 -23.28
N VAL A 4 4.85 25.03 -22.68
CA VAL A 4 3.81 24.89 -21.66
C VAL A 4 4.46 24.45 -20.36
N GLN A 5 4.22 25.24 -19.31
CA GLN A 5 4.61 24.89 -17.94
C GLN A 5 3.36 24.74 -17.10
N GLN A 6 3.22 23.60 -16.42
CA GLN A 6 2.15 23.37 -15.47
C GLN A 6 2.64 23.62 -14.05
N THR A 7 1.80 24.28 -13.26
CA THR A 7 2.03 24.48 -11.82
C THR A 7 0.89 23.87 -11.05
N PHE A 8 1.20 23.17 -9.98
CA PHE A 8 0.24 22.49 -9.14
C PHE A 8 0.29 23.04 -7.70
N PRO A 9 -0.79 22.95 -6.93
CA PRO A 9 -0.75 23.29 -5.51
C PRO A 9 0.25 22.41 -4.77
N ASP A 10 1.13 22.99 -3.97
CA ASP A 10 1.97 22.28 -3.01
C ASP A 10 1.09 21.88 -1.81
N ARG A 11 0.90 20.59 -1.61
CA ARG A 11 0.09 20.00 -0.52
C ARG A 11 0.94 19.31 0.54
N ARG A 12 2.23 19.56 0.54
CA ARG A 12 3.21 18.91 1.42
C ARG A 12 2.84 19.00 2.88
N ILE A 13 2.80 17.86 3.57
CA ILE A 13 2.73 17.80 5.03
C ILE A 13 4.11 18.12 5.60
N ALA A 14 4.20 19.16 6.44
CA ALA A 14 5.47 19.57 7.05
C ALA A 14 5.86 18.65 8.23
N ASP A 15 4.90 18.23 9.06
CA ASP A 15 5.10 17.37 10.21
C ASP A 15 4.46 16.00 9.95
N ILE A 16 5.22 15.09 9.38
CA ILE A 16 4.77 13.72 9.08
C ILE A 16 4.49 12.91 10.37
N PRO A 17 5.37 12.89 11.38
CA PRO A 17 5.10 12.16 12.62
C PRO A 17 3.85 12.65 13.33
N GLY A 18 3.65 13.95 13.45
CA GLY A 18 2.45 14.52 14.04
C GLY A 18 1.18 14.19 13.27
N ALA A 19 1.25 14.20 11.93
CA ALA A 19 0.13 13.81 11.08
C ALA A 19 -0.25 12.32 11.25
N VAL A 20 0.74 11.41 11.29
CA VAL A 20 0.52 9.98 11.58
C VAL A 20 -0.14 9.80 12.94
N GLN A 21 0.41 10.44 13.98
CA GLN A 21 -0.11 10.35 15.35
C GLN A 21 -1.57 10.85 15.43
N LYS A 22 -1.87 11.96 14.78
CA LYS A 22 -3.22 12.53 14.73
C LYS A 22 -4.22 11.58 14.06
N GLU A 23 -3.88 11.07 12.88
CA GLU A 23 -4.75 10.16 12.13
C GLU A 23 -5.03 8.86 12.90
N LEU A 24 -3.99 8.24 13.45
CA LEU A 24 -4.15 6.98 14.16
C LEU A 24 -4.88 7.16 15.51
N SER A 25 -4.61 8.23 16.23
CA SER A 25 -5.29 8.53 17.51
C SER A 25 -6.77 8.88 17.32
N GLY A 26 -7.12 9.47 16.18
CA GLY A 26 -8.52 9.79 15.81
C GLY A 26 -9.29 8.61 15.22
N SER A 27 -8.66 7.45 15.06
CA SER A 27 -9.24 6.27 14.42
C SER A 27 -9.49 5.13 15.40
N PRO A 28 -10.51 4.27 15.18
CA PRO A 28 -10.75 3.09 15.99
C PRO A 28 -9.77 1.93 15.71
N LEU A 29 -8.75 2.11 14.87
CA LEU A 29 -7.79 1.06 14.53
C LEU A 29 -7.18 0.44 15.79
N GLY A 30 -7.35 -0.88 15.93
CA GLY A 30 -6.78 -1.63 17.03
C GLY A 30 -7.38 -1.35 18.40
N ALA A 31 -8.58 -0.74 18.47
CA ALA A 31 -9.26 -0.47 19.73
C ALA A 31 -9.54 -1.74 20.57
N GLN A 32 -9.66 -2.89 19.92
CA GLN A 32 -9.87 -4.20 20.53
C GLN A 32 -8.58 -4.83 21.09
N LEU A 33 -7.40 -4.32 20.72
CA LEU A 33 -6.12 -4.88 21.14
C LEU A 33 -5.82 -4.55 22.62
N LYS A 34 -5.23 -5.53 23.29
CA LYS A 34 -4.73 -5.36 24.67
C LYS A 34 -3.24 -5.03 24.65
N PRO A 35 -2.72 -4.32 25.68
CA PRO A 35 -1.29 -4.14 25.85
C PRO A 35 -0.53 -5.48 25.76
N GLY A 36 0.62 -5.48 25.09
CA GLY A 36 1.40 -6.68 24.77
C GLY A 36 1.04 -7.35 23.45
N ALA A 37 -0.05 -6.95 22.80
CA ALA A 37 -0.44 -7.53 21.51
C ALA A 37 0.62 -7.30 20.42
N ARG A 38 0.84 -8.33 19.60
CA ARG A 38 1.75 -8.29 18.45
C ARG A 38 1.05 -7.68 17.24
N VAL A 39 1.53 -6.54 16.77
CA VAL A 39 0.97 -5.85 15.61
C VAL A 39 1.91 -6.00 14.42
N ALA A 40 1.44 -6.67 13.36
CA ALA A 40 2.17 -6.81 12.10
C ALA A 40 1.93 -5.57 11.21
N ILE A 41 2.99 -4.86 10.86
CA ILE A 41 2.94 -3.68 10.00
C ILE A 41 3.41 -4.07 8.61
N GLY A 42 2.48 -4.18 7.66
CA GLY A 42 2.76 -4.52 6.26
C GLY A 42 3.17 -3.29 5.45
N VAL A 43 4.36 -3.34 4.84
CA VAL A 43 4.91 -2.24 4.04
C VAL A 43 5.13 -2.70 2.60
N GLY A 44 4.74 -1.85 1.64
CA GLY A 44 4.88 -2.12 0.21
C GLY A 44 6.29 -1.88 -0.34
N SER A 45 6.50 -2.21 -1.62
CA SER A 45 7.80 -2.22 -2.31
C SER A 45 8.08 -1.01 -3.18
N ARG A 46 7.16 -0.07 -3.30
CA ARG A 46 7.34 1.10 -4.16
C ARG A 46 7.93 2.26 -3.37
N GLY A 47 8.76 3.06 -4.03
CA GLY A 47 9.22 4.32 -3.48
C GLY A 47 8.01 5.22 -3.19
N ILE A 48 7.86 5.60 -1.92
CA ILE A 48 6.83 6.51 -1.42
C ILE A 48 7.59 7.61 -0.68
N SER A 49 7.21 8.84 -0.93
CA SER A 49 7.83 9.98 -0.23
C SER A 49 7.67 9.82 1.29
N ASN A 50 8.77 10.01 2.01
CA ASN A 50 8.83 9.91 3.48
C ASN A 50 8.45 8.54 4.06
N ILE A 51 8.52 7.45 3.29
CA ILE A 51 8.03 6.13 3.77
C ILE A 51 8.71 5.69 5.07
N ALA A 52 10.02 5.86 5.23
CA ALA A 52 10.71 5.48 6.46
C ALA A 52 10.21 6.28 7.67
N THR A 53 10.00 7.59 7.50
CA THR A 53 9.48 8.47 8.55
C THR A 53 8.04 8.08 8.94
N ILE A 54 7.21 7.77 7.94
CA ILE A 54 5.82 7.33 8.16
C ILE A 54 5.79 6.00 8.91
N VAL A 55 6.56 5.01 8.45
CA VAL A 55 6.62 3.67 9.08
C VAL A 55 7.14 3.79 10.51
N ARG A 56 8.19 4.58 10.75
CA ARG A 56 8.72 4.82 12.09
C ARG A 56 7.66 5.46 13.00
N ALA A 57 6.93 6.46 12.55
CA ALA A 57 5.88 7.08 13.33
C ALA A 57 4.73 6.12 13.67
N VAL A 58 4.39 5.19 12.75
CA VAL A 58 3.41 4.12 13.01
C VAL A 58 3.94 3.14 14.07
N VAL A 59 5.21 2.75 14.00
CA VAL A 59 5.84 1.90 15.02
C VAL A 59 5.79 2.58 16.38
N ASP A 60 6.17 3.86 16.46
CA ASP A 60 6.16 4.63 17.70
C ASP A 60 4.74 4.78 18.28
N TYR A 61 3.74 4.97 17.42
CA TYR A 61 2.33 4.97 17.83
C TYR A 61 1.92 3.66 18.52
N TRP A 62 2.20 2.51 17.91
CA TRP A 62 1.82 1.22 18.49
C TRP A 62 2.59 0.94 19.79
N LYS A 63 3.88 1.29 19.85
CA LYS A 63 4.68 1.17 21.08
C LYS A 63 4.14 2.05 22.20
N SER A 64 3.74 3.29 21.91
CA SER A 64 3.16 4.20 22.92
C SER A 64 1.87 3.67 23.54
N ARG A 65 1.17 2.77 22.83
CA ARG A 65 -0.02 2.06 23.32
C ARG A 65 0.31 0.73 24.03
N GLY A 66 1.59 0.43 24.25
CA GLY A 66 2.03 -0.79 24.90
C GLY A 66 1.98 -2.04 24.00
N MET A 67 1.90 -1.88 22.67
CA MET A 67 1.91 -2.99 21.72
C MET A 67 3.34 -3.39 21.34
N ASN A 68 3.48 -4.59 20.80
CA ASN A 68 4.72 -5.15 20.25
C ASN A 68 4.66 -5.16 18.71
N PRO A 69 4.95 -4.04 18.03
CA PRO A 69 4.92 -4.01 16.57
C PRO A 69 6.14 -4.72 15.97
N PHE A 70 5.93 -5.31 14.81
CA PHE A 70 6.99 -5.74 13.90
C PHE A 70 6.62 -5.40 12.46
N ILE A 71 7.63 -5.19 11.62
CA ILE A 71 7.45 -4.84 10.21
C ILE A 71 7.67 -6.09 9.36
N PHE A 72 6.88 -6.23 8.32
CA PHE A 72 7.09 -7.25 7.30
C PHE A 72 6.82 -6.70 5.89
N PRO A 73 7.50 -7.24 4.85
CA PRO A 73 7.26 -6.83 3.47
C PRO A 73 5.94 -7.40 2.95
N ALA A 74 5.01 -6.52 2.58
CA ALA A 74 3.76 -6.87 1.89
C ALA A 74 3.88 -6.52 0.40
N MET A 75 4.63 -7.34 -0.38
CA MET A 75 5.16 -6.97 -1.69
C MET A 75 4.82 -7.92 -2.83
N GLY A 76 4.08 -9.00 -2.58
CA GLY A 76 3.78 -10.00 -3.60
C GLY A 76 5.05 -10.68 -4.14
N SER A 77 5.32 -10.50 -5.44
CA SER A 77 6.48 -11.10 -6.13
C SER A 77 7.70 -10.17 -6.24
N HIS A 78 7.69 -8.98 -5.66
CA HIS A 78 8.82 -8.07 -5.71
C HIS A 78 10.01 -8.61 -4.90
N GLY A 79 11.18 -7.96 -4.99
CA GLY A 79 12.39 -8.43 -4.33
C GLY A 79 12.83 -9.81 -4.84
N ALA A 80 12.79 -10.03 -6.15
CA ALA A 80 13.08 -11.31 -6.81
C ALA A 80 12.24 -12.50 -6.28
N ALA A 81 11.11 -12.22 -5.62
CA ALA A 81 10.26 -13.22 -4.96
C ALA A 81 11.00 -14.07 -3.90
N THR A 82 12.00 -13.49 -3.24
CA THR A 82 12.73 -14.11 -2.13
C THR A 82 12.54 -13.32 -0.84
N ALA A 83 12.69 -13.98 0.30
CA ALA A 83 12.59 -13.33 1.61
C ALA A 83 13.68 -12.27 1.78
N GLU A 84 14.90 -12.61 1.44
CA GLU A 84 16.07 -11.73 1.49
C GLU A 84 15.88 -10.52 0.58
N GLY A 85 15.50 -10.73 -0.68
CA GLY A 85 15.27 -9.63 -1.63
C GLY A 85 14.13 -8.70 -1.21
N GLN A 86 13.10 -9.20 -0.53
CA GLN A 86 12.04 -8.35 0.05
C GLN A 86 12.56 -7.55 1.26
N ALA A 87 13.40 -8.13 2.10
CA ALA A 87 14.07 -7.42 3.20
C ALA A 87 14.99 -6.32 2.66
N ASP A 88 15.77 -6.62 1.62
CA ASP A 88 16.68 -5.65 0.97
C ASP A 88 15.91 -4.46 0.39
N VAL A 89 14.74 -4.68 -0.20
CA VAL A 89 13.87 -3.58 -0.68
C VAL A 89 13.47 -2.66 0.47
N LEU A 90 13.08 -3.19 1.63
CA LEU A 90 12.77 -2.37 2.81
C LEU A 90 14.01 -1.63 3.31
N ALA A 91 15.16 -2.32 3.41
CA ALA A 91 16.41 -1.73 3.85
C ALA A 91 16.87 -0.59 2.92
N HIS A 92 16.68 -0.72 1.60
CA HIS A 92 16.95 0.35 0.63
C HIS A 92 16.15 1.63 0.90
N TYR A 93 14.93 1.49 1.44
CA TYR A 93 14.11 2.64 1.87
C TYR A 93 14.42 3.11 3.31
N GLY A 94 15.47 2.59 3.94
CA GLY A 94 15.85 2.93 5.31
C GLY A 94 14.97 2.23 6.38
N ILE A 95 14.23 1.19 6.00
CA ILE A 95 13.36 0.43 6.91
C ILE A 95 14.08 -0.84 7.33
N HIS A 96 14.80 -0.77 8.45
CA HIS A 96 15.49 -1.88 9.08
C HIS A 96 15.42 -1.74 10.60
N GLU A 97 15.74 -2.78 11.34
CA GLU A 97 15.54 -2.84 12.81
C GLU A 97 16.14 -1.65 13.56
N ALA A 98 17.37 -1.24 13.19
CA ALA A 98 18.07 -0.15 13.88
C ALA A 98 17.37 1.21 13.70
N THR A 99 16.77 1.47 12.52
CA THR A 99 16.05 2.72 12.25
C THR A 99 14.62 2.67 12.76
N MET A 100 13.97 1.51 12.70
CA MET A 100 12.57 1.34 13.09
C MET A 100 12.42 1.03 14.58
N GLY A 101 13.47 0.54 15.24
CA GLY A 101 13.45 0.17 16.66
C GLY A 101 12.47 -0.98 16.97
N CYS A 102 12.11 -1.79 16.00
CA CYS A 102 11.30 -3.00 16.13
C CYS A 102 11.80 -4.06 15.13
N PRO A 103 11.47 -5.36 15.30
CA PRO A 103 11.85 -6.38 14.35
C PRO A 103 11.34 -6.09 12.93
N VAL A 104 12.20 -6.36 11.94
CA VAL A 104 11.82 -6.37 10.50
C VAL A 104 12.01 -7.79 10.02
N VAL A 105 10.91 -8.50 9.78
CA VAL A 105 10.91 -9.94 9.51
C VAL A 105 10.38 -10.21 8.12
N SER A 106 11.14 -10.91 7.31
CA SER A 106 10.78 -11.28 5.95
C SER A 106 10.73 -12.80 5.79
N GLN A 107 9.65 -13.30 5.21
CA GLN A 107 9.44 -14.70 4.86
C GLN A 107 8.40 -14.80 3.73
N LEU A 108 8.20 -15.98 3.13
CA LEU A 108 7.29 -16.18 2.01
C LEU A 108 6.13 -17.14 2.31
N ASP A 109 6.11 -17.75 3.49
CA ASP A 109 5.07 -18.68 3.88
C ASP A 109 3.70 -17.99 3.97
N VAL A 110 2.68 -18.68 3.50
CA VAL A 110 1.31 -18.19 3.49
C VAL A 110 0.35 -19.21 4.13
N VAL A 111 -0.79 -18.70 4.60
CA VAL A 111 -1.95 -19.50 4.97
C VAL A 111 -3.06 -19.31 3.95
N ASN A 112 -3.79 -20.37 3.67
CA ASN A 112 -4.97 -20.33 2.82
C ASN A 112 -6.19 -19.91 3.66
N LEU A 113 -6.84 -18.82 3.25
CA LEU A 113 -8.04 -18.26 3.90
C LEU A 113 -9.35 -18.81 3.29
N GLY A 114 -9.26 -19.83 2.44
CA GLY A 114 -10.40 -20.36 1.71
C GLY A 114 -10.67 -19.64 0.38
N LYS A 115 -11.83 -19.93 -0.21
CA LYS A 115 -12.22 -19.39 -1.51
C LYS A 115 -13.10 -18.17 -1.37
N THR A 116 -12.91 -17.20 -2.29
CA THR A 116 -13.81 -16.06 -2.49
C THR A 116 -15.11 -16.53 -3.16
N GLU A 117 -16.09 -15.64 -3.26
CA GLU A 117 -17.34 -15.88 -4.00
C GLU A 117 -17.09 -16.13 -5.49
N GLU A 118 -16.02 -15.56 -6.05
CA GLU A 118 -15.57 -15.80 -7.42
C GLU A 118 -14.78 -17.11 -7.59
N GLY A 119 -14.62 -17.89 -6.52
CA GLY A 119 -13.90 -19.16 -6.53
C GLY A 119 -12.38 -19.05 -6.42
N LEU A 120 -11.83 -17.86 -6.17
CA LEU A 120 -10.40 -17.62 -6.01
C LEU A 120 -9.94 -18.07 -4.63
N GLU A 121 -8.84 -18.80 -4.54
CA GLU A 121 -8.19 -19.08 -3.27
C GLU A 121 -7.49 -17.80 -2.74
N ALA A 122 -7.82 -17.38 -1.53
CA ALA A 122 -7.17 -16.25 -0.87
C ALA A 122 -6.03 -16.72 0.05
N TRP A 123 -4.91 -16.02 -0.04
CA TRP A 123 -3.70 -16.33 0.72
C TRP A 123 -3.25 -15.14 1.54
N MET A 124 -2.70 -15.39 2.72
CA MET A 124 -2.18 -14.34 3.61
C MET A 124 -0.84 -14.77 4.21
N ASP A 125 0.09 -13.84 4.30
CA ASP A 125 1.35 -14.01 5.00
C ASP A 125 1.15 -14.67 6.36
N ARG A 126 1.90 -15.74 6.64
CA ARG A 126 1.75 -16.55 7.84
C ARG A 126 2.04 -15.75 9.12
N LEU A 127 3.15 -14.98 9.14
CA LEU A 127 3.50 -14.18 10.34
C LEU A 127 2.45 -13.11 10.64
N ALA A 128 1.93 -12.50 9.58
CA ALA A 128 0.84 -11.53 9.71
C ALA A 128 -0.42 -12.21 10.25
N PHE A 129 -0.80 -13.38 9.73
CA PHE A 129 -1.97 -14.12 10.20
C PHE A 129 -1.84 -14.60 11.65
N GLU A 130 -0.64 -15.00 12.08
CA GLU A 130 -0.34 -15.46 13.45
C GLU A 130 -0.17 -14.31 14.46
N SER A 131 -0.17 -13.05 14.00
CA SER A 131 -0.17 -11.88 14.87
C SER A 131 -1.57 -11.60 15.47
N ASP A 132 -1.63 -10.70 16.44
CA ASP A 132 -2.90 -10.28 17.05
C ASP A 132 -3.66 -9.28 16.16
N GLY A 133 -2.94 -8.61 15.24
CA GLY A 133 -3.55 -7.71 14.26
C GLY A 133 -2.58 -7.23 13.22
N VAL A 134 -3.11 -6.92 12.03
CA VAL A 134 -2.34 -6.47 10.87
C VAL A 134 -2.76 -5.07 10.48
N MET A 135 -1.79 -4.19 10.38
CA MET A 135 -1.96 -2.84 9.84
C MET A 135 -1.17 -2.71 8.55
N LEU A 136 -1.79 -2.17 7.51
CA LEU A 136 -1.15 -1.95 6.21
C LEU A 136 -0.77 -0.47 6.06
N ILE A 137 0.41 -0.21 5.48
CA ILE A 137 0.83 1.13 5.09
C ILE A 137 1.03 1.13 3.57
N GLY A 138 0.20 1.87 2.85
CA GLY A 138 0.22 1.85 1.40
C GLY A 138 -0.18 3.16 0.76
N ARG A 139 0.41 3.44 -0.41
CA ARG A 139 0.05 4.58 -1.22
C ARG A 139 -1.19 4.26 -2.06
N VAL A 140 -2.20 5.12 -1.97
CA VAL A 140 -3.34 5.12 -2.89
C VAL A 140 -2.95 5.93 -4.12
N LYS A 141 -2.93 5.28 -5.28
CA LYS A 141 -2.55 5.88 -6.55
C LYS A 141 -3.23 5.11 -7.70
N TRP A 142 -3.45 5.75 -8.84
CA TRP A 142 -3.85 5.03 -10.04
C TRP A 142 -2.79 4.00 -10.49
N HIS A 143 -3.24 2.98 -11.19
CA HIS A 143 -2.37 1.94 -11.74
C HIS A 143 -2.08 2.21 -13.21
N THR A 144 -0.87 1.88 -13.67
CA THR A 144 -0.46 2.12 -15.05
C THR A 144 -1.12 1.19 -16.06
N ASP A 145 -1.50 -0.04 -15.65
CA ASP A 145 -1.92 -1.09 -16.58
C ASP A 145 -3.43 -1.35 -16.57
N PHE A 146 -4.17 -0.84 -15.57
CA PHE A 146 -5.63 -0.97 -15.55
C PHE A 146 -6.28 0.25 -14.89
N ALA A 147 -7.56 0.46 -15.20
CA ALA A 147 -8.38 1.50 -14.61
C ALA A 147 -9.53 0.89 -13.81
N GLY A 148 -9.84 1.50 -12.66
CA GLY A 148 -10.93 1.10 -11.79
C GLY A 148 -11.22 2.13 -10.72
N LYS A 149 -12.17 1.79 -9.85
CA LYS A 149 -12.44 2.57 -8.63
C LYS A 149 -11.49 2.21 -7.49
N ILE A 150 -10.91 1.01 -7.53
CA ILE A 150 -9.79 0.58 -6.69
C ILE A 150 -8.66 0.13 -7.62
N GLU A 151 -7.47 0.70 -7.42
CA GLU A 151 -6.30 0.40 -8.24
C GLU A 151 -5.10 0.04 -7.34
N SER A 152 -4.17 0.96 -7.08
CA SER A 152 -3.11 0.76 -6.09
C SER A 152 -3.54 1.34 -4.75
N GLY A 153 -3.44 0.57 -3.67
CA GLY A 153 -3.86 0.96 -2.34
C GLY A 153 -3.89 -0.21 -1.36
N LEU A 154 -4.66 -0.08 -0.30
CA LEU A 154 -4.75 -1.06 0.79
C LEU A 154 -5.36 -2.38 0.32
N PHE A 155 -6.39 -2.34 -0.54
CA PHE A 155 -6.99 -3.55 -1.12
C PHE A 155 -5.99 -4.33 -1.96
N LYS A 156 -5.21 -3.63 -2.80
CA LYS A 156 -4.14 -4.29 -3.56
C LYS A 156 -3.06 -4.86 -2.64
N MET A 157 -2.73 -4.18 -1.55
CA MET A 157 -1.80 -4.71 -0.55
C MET A 157 -2.37 -5.95 0.14
N MET A 158 -3.66 -6.00 0.45
CA MET A 158 -4.29 -7.21 1.00
C MET A 158 -4.24 -8.38 0.01
N ALA A 159 -4.58 -8.15 -1.24
CA ALA A 159 -4.57 -9.21 -2.25
C ALA A 159 -3.15 -9.63 -2.62
N ILE A 160 -2.40 -8.73 -3.25
CA ILE A 160 -1.08 -9.04 -3.83
C ILE A 160 -0.01 -9.05 -2.73
N GLY A 161 -0.01 -8.06 -1.85
CA GLY A 161 1.01 -7.88 -0.81
C GLY A 161 1.02 -9.02 0.21
N LEU A 162 -0.11 -9.25 0.87
CA LEU A 162 -0.26 -10.31 1.87
C LEU A 162 -0.26 -11.72 1.23
N GLY A 163 -0.72 -11.84 -0.02
CA GLY A 163 -0.70 -13.11 -0.75
C GLY A 163 0.71 -13.59 -1.11
N LYS A 164 1.73 -12.75 -0.91
CA LYS A 164 3.12 -13.06 -1.24
C LYS A 164 3.27 -13.53 -2.69
N PHE A 165 4.35 -14.24 -3.01
CA PHE A 165 4.56 -14.79 -4.34
C PHE A 165 3.46 -15.79 -4.73
N ALA A 166 3.07 -16.67 -3.80
CA ALA A 166 2.06 -17.71 -4.04
C ALA A 166 0.71 -17.13 -4.47
N GLY A 167 0.25 -16.06 -3.80
CA GLY A 167 -0.98 -15.35 -4.17
C GLY A 167 -0.79 -14.53 -5.45
N ALA A 168 0.27 -13.73 -5.53
CA ALA A 168 0.50 -12.83 -6.65
C ALA A 168 0.48 -13.55 -8.01
N GLN A 169 1.17 -14.70 -8.11
CA GLN A 169 1.22 -15.50 -9.33
C GLN A 169 -0.19 -15.93 -9.78
N ARG A 170 -0.99 -16.46 -8.86
CA ARG A 170 -2.37 -16.94 -9.15
C ARG A 170 -3.30 -15.79 -9.50
N TYR A 171 -3.22 -14.68 -8.78
CA TYR A 171 -4.10 -13.54 -9.00
C TYR A 171 -3.86 -12.88 -10.33
N HIS A 172 -2.62 -12.79 -10.79
CA HIS A 172 -2.33 -12.28 -12.14
C HIS A 172 -2.90 -13.20 -13.23
N THR A 173 -2.86 -14.53 -13.06
CA THR A 173 -3.48 -15.47 -13.99
C THR A 173 -4.99 -15.27 -14.07
N HIS A 174 -5.67 -15.16 -12.93
CA HIS A 174 -7.11 -14.92 -12.89
C HIS A 174 -7.51 -13.53 -13.39
N ALA A 175 -6.62 -12.54 -13.24
CA ALA A 175 -6.88 -11.18 -13.70
C ALA A 175 -7.04 -11.08 -15.23
N VAL A 176 -6.49 -12.02 -16.00
CA VAL A 176 -6.64 -12.07 -17.46
C VAL A 176 -8.11 -12.24 -17.86
N THR A 177 -8.88 -13.01 -17.08
CA THR A 177 -10.31 -13.28 -17.37
C THR A 177 -11.27 -12.39 -16.58
N LEU A 178 -10.94 -12.11 -15.32
CA LEU A 178 -11.85 -11.39 -14.41
C LEU A 178 -11.58 -9.87 -14.34
N GLY A 179 -10.42 -9.43 -14.82
CA GLY A 179 -9.91 -8.09 -14.57
C GLY A 179 -9.28 -7.96 -13.18
N LEU A 180 -8.21 -7.17 -13.08
CA LEU A 180 -7.39 -7.09 -11.87
C LEU A 180 -8.14 -6.43 -10.70
N GLU A 181 -8.96 -5.40 -10.96
CA GLU A 181 -9.77 -4.77 -9.91
C GLU A 181 -10.70 -5.77 -9.22
N ARG A 182 -11.40 -6.61 -10.00
CA ARG A 182 -12.32 -7.61 -9.44
C ARG A 182 -11.60 -8.64 -8.59
N VAL A 183 -10.44 -9.10 -9.03
CA VAL A 183 -9.59 -10.02 -8.26
C VAL A 183 -9.12 -9.38 -6.96
N ILE A 184 -8.64 -8.13 -7.01
CA ILE A 184 -8.19 -7.38 -5.83
C ILE A 184 -9.33 -7.23 -4.82
N ARG A 185 -10.54 -6.87 -5.26
CA ARG A 185 -11.72 -6.74 -4.39
C ARG A 185 -12.11 -8.06 -3.77
N ALA A 186 -12.24 -9.12 -4.57
CA ALA A 186 -12.62 -10.43 -4.10
C ALA A 186 -11.67 -10.96 -3.03
N VAL A 187 -10.37 -10.93 -3.31
CA VAL A 187 -9.35 -11.41 -2.37
C VAL A 187 -9.25 -10.49 -1.15
N GLY A 188 -9.29 -9.17 -1.34
CA GLY A 188 -9.26 -8.21 -0.23
C GLY A 188 -10.43 -8.42 0.74
N ARG A 189 -11.64 -8.62 0.24
CA ARG A 189 -12.82 -8.94 1.07
C ARG A 189 -12.63 -10.26 1.84
N GLN A 190 -12.04 -11.29 1.21
CA GLN A 190 -11.78 -12.56 1.88
C GLN A 190 -10.71 -12.40 2.97
N VAL A 191 -9.68 -11.57 2.73
CA VAL A 191 -8.68 -11.21 3.75
C VAL A 191 -9.34 -10.48 4.93
N LEU A 192 -10.25 -9.53 4.68
CA LEU A 192 -11.00 -8.83 5.73
C LEU A 192 -11.86 -9.79 6.57
N LYS A 193 -12.49 -10.81 5.94
CA LYS A 193 -13.27 -11.84 6.64
C LYS A 193 -12.42 -12.65 7.64
N SER A 194 -11.10 -12.67 7.51
CA SER A 194 -10.21 -13.33 8.49
C SER A 194 -10.24 -12.68 9.89
N GLY A 195 -10.70 -11.43 9.99
CA GLY A 195 -10.69 -10.66 11.24
C GLY A 195 -9.30 -10.22 11.70
N LYS A 196 -8.25 -10.49 10.92
CA LYS A 196 -6.87 -10.15 11.29
C LYS A 196 -6.49 -8.71 10.97
N VAL A 197 -7.07 -8.12 9.91
CA VAL A 197 -6.76 -6.75 9.50
C VAL A 197 -7.42 -5.77 10.45
N LEU A 198 -6.63 -4.87 11.02
CA LEU A 198 -7.08 -3.76 11.87
C LEU A 198 -7.53 -2.56 11.04
N GLY A 199 -6.95 -2.43 9.87
CA GLY A 199 -7.09 -1.31 8.96
C GLY A 199 -5.76 -0.96 8.29
N GLY A 200 -5.65 0.25 7.79
CA GLY A 200 -4.41 0.73 7.17
C GLY A 200 -4.23 2.23 7.25
N LEU A 201 -3.01 2.67 6.94
CA LEU A 201 -2.68 4.06 6.71
C LEU A 201 -2.52 4.28 5.20
N ALA A 202 -3.48 4.95 4.60
CA ALA A 202 -3.43 5.36 3.21
C ALA A 202 -2.58 6.62 3.06
N ILE A 203 -1.64 6.60 2.12
CA ILE A 203 -0.75 7.71 1.80
C ILE A 203 -1.16 8.26 0.43
N LEU A 204 -1.42 9.55 0.34
CA LEU A 204 -1.68 10.26 -0.89
C LEU A 204 -0.54 11.23 -1.16
N GLU A 205 -0.03 11.21 -2.39
CA GLU A 205 1.00 12.14 -2.86
C GLU A 205 0.38 13.17 -3.82
N ASP A 206 0.91 14.39 -3.81
CA ASP A 206 0.52 15.42 -4.77
C ASP A 206 1.24 15.25 -6.13
N ALA A 207 1.01 16.16 -7.07
CA ALA A 207 1.62 16.14 -8.40
C ALA A 207 3.16 16.26 -8.37
N TYR A 208 3.73 16.75 -7.28
CA TYR A 208 5.18 16.83 -7.06
C TYR A 208 5.72 15.61 -6.29
N HIS A 209 4.92 14.57 -6.10
CA HIS A 209 5.26 13.39 -5.30
C HIS A 209 5.57 13.67 -3.82
N ASN A 210 5.09 14.79 -3.28
CA ASN A 210 5.16 15.04 -1.84
C ASN A 210 4.07 14.26 -1.12
N THR A 211 4.33 13.81 0.11
CA THR A 211 3.28 13.31 1.01
C THR A 211 2.30 14.44 1.31
N ALA A 212 1.09 14.34 0.76
CA ALA A 212 0.08 15.40 0.79
C ALA A 212 -1.05 15.12 1.79
N GLN A 213 -1.39 13.86 1.97
CA GLN A 213 -2.41 13.43 2.93
C GLN A 213 -2.07 12.05 3.48
N LEU A 214 -2.31 11.88 4.77
CA LEU A 214 -2.33 10.60 5.45
C LEU A 214 -3.76 10.36 5.95
N THR A 215 -4.25 9.15 5.82
CA THR A 215 -5.61 8.81 6.27
C THR A 215 -5.62 7.43 6.90
N ALA A 216 -6.00 7.37 8.17
CA ALA A 216 -6.27 6.11 8.83
C ALA A 216 -7.60 5.54 8.31
N VAL A 217 -7.56 4.34 7.76
CA VAL A 217 -8.71 3.68 7.13
C VAL A 217 -9.05 2.42 7.94
N PRO A 218 -10.10 2.44 8.76
CA PRO A 218 -10.58 1.27 9.48
C PRO A 218 -11.18 0.24 8.52
N VAL A 219 -11.36 -0.99 8.98
CA VAL A 219 -11.93 -2.08 8.17
C VAL A 219 -13.35 -1.75 7.73
N GLU A 220 -14.15 -1.18 8.62
CA GLU A 220 -15.50 -0.75 8.29
C GLU A 220 -15.48 0.38 7.24
N GLY A 221 -16.16 0.15 6.13
CA GLY A 221 -16.19 1.12 5.02
C GLY A 221 -14.87 1.25 4.23
N MET A 222 -13.87 0.41 4.48
CA MET A 222 -12.53 0.52 3.86
C MET A 222 -12.59 0.56 2.34
N GLU A 223 -13.42 -0.28 1.73
CA GLU A 223 -13.55 -0.37 0.27
C GLU A 223 -14.04 0.95 -0.33
N GLN A 224 -15.11 1.50 0.21
CA GLN A 224 -15.64 2.79 -0.21
C GLN A 224 -14.64 3.93 0.06
N ARG A 225 -14.00 3.91 1.23
CA ARG A 225 -13.03 4.95 1.58
C ARG A 225 -11.84 4.96 0.64
N GLU A 226 -11.34 3.80 0.22
CA GLU A 226 -10.25 3.73 -0.75
C GLU A 226 -10.67 4.25 -2.13
N GLU A 227 -11.92 3.97 -2.58
CA GLU A 227 -12.47 4.56 -3.81
C GLU A 227 -12.48 6.10 -3.75
N GLU A 228 -12.94 6.67 -2.63
CA GLU A 228 -12.95 8.13 -2.42
C GLU A 228 -11.53 8.72 -2.45
N LEU A 229 -10.58 8.07 -1.77
CA LEU A 229 -9.18 8.50 -1.73
C LEU A 229 -8.52 8.40 -3.11
N LEU A 230 -8.84 7.36 -3.88
CA LEU A 230 -8.34 7.24 -5.25
C LEU A 230 -8.91 8.33 -6.16
N ALA A 231 -10.21 8.62 -6.06
CA ALA A 231 -10.83 9.72 -6.81
C ALA A 231 -10.19 11.07 -6.45
N LEU A 232 -9.92 11.29 -5.17
CA LEU A 232 -9.26 12.51 -4.68
C LEU A 232 -7.85 12.65 -5.25
N VAL A 233 -7.00 11.63 -5.12
CA VAL A 233 -5.61 11.71 -5.61
C VAL A 233 -5.55 11.86 -7.13
N LYS A 234 -6.46 11.23 -7.87
CA LYS A 234 -6.59 11.44 -9.32
C LYS A 234 -6.84 12.91 -9.68
N SER A 235 -7.61 13.64 -8.87
CA SER A 235 -7.87 15.07 -9.10
C SER A 235 -6.66 15.97 -8.85
N TRP A 236 -5.62 15.48 -8.22
CA TRP A 236 -4.40 16.25 -7.93
C TRP A 236 -3.29 16.05 -8.96
N MET A 237 -3.37 14.99 -9.74
CA MET A 237 -2.30 14.62 -10.67
C MET A 237 -2.33 15.48 -11.93
N GLY A 238 -1.14 15.73 -12.47
CA GLY A 238 -1.00 16.39 -13.76
C GLY A 238 -1.47 15.53 -14.92
N HIS A 239 -1.97 16.19 -15.94
CA HIS A 239 -2.32 15.57 -17.21
C HIS A 239 -1.60 16.25 -18.34
N VAL A 240 -1.36 15.54 -19.44
CA VAL A 240 -0.89 16.18 -20.67
C VAL A 240 -1.91 17.25 -21.08
N PRO A 241 -1.49 18.52 -21.30
CA PRO A 241 -2.42 19.63 -21.54
C PRO A 241 -3.00 19.65 -22.97
N ALA A 242 -3.11 18.50 -23.60
CA ALA A 242 -3.72 18.31 -24.91
C ALA A 242 -4.59 17.06 -24.91
N LYS A 243 -5.81 17.16 -25.47
CA LYS A 243 -6.73 16.03 -25.53
C LYS A 243 -6.37 15.02 -26.61
N GLU A 244 -5.77 15.49 -27.69
CA GLU A 244 -5.38 14.69 -28.85
C GLU A 244 -3.96 15.09 -29.23
N LEU A 245 -3.13 14.10 -29.50
CA LEU A 245 -1.74 14.24 -29.92
C LEU A 245 -1.47 13.25 -31.05
N ASP A 246 -0.90 13.73 -32.14
CA ASP A 246 -0.42 12.85 -33.24
C ASP A 246 0.90 12.18 -32.85
N VAL A 247 1.74 12.87 -32.11
CA VAL A 247 3.04 12.35 -31.65
C VAL A 247 3.34 12.88 -30.25
N LEU A 248 3.74 12.02 -29.35
CA LEU A 248 4.30 12.34 -28.04
C LEU A 248 5.73 11.83 -27.97
N VAL A 249 6.68 12.73 -27.79
CA VAL A 249 8.09 12.40 -27.56
C VAL A 249 8.39 12.56 -26.08
N ILE A 250 8.97 11.53 -25.47
CA ILE A 250 9.27 11.49 -24.03
C ILE A 250 10.78 11.32 -23.89
N ASP A 251 11.43 12.23 -23.18
CA ASP A 251 12.87 12.25 -23.03
C ASP A 251 13.40 11.06 -22.20
N GLU A 252 12.66 10.67 -21.15
CA GLU A 252 13.07 9.60 -20.26
C GLU A 252 11.88 8.71 -19.86
N ILE A 253 12.08 7.42 -19.94
CA ILE A 253 11.16 6.40 -19.39
C ILE A 253 11.95 5.40 -18.55
N GLY A 254 11.34 4.89 -17.45
CA GLY A 254 12.01 3.90 -16.61
C GLY A 254 11.16 3.47 -15.42
N LYS A 255 11.47 2.30 -14.85
CA LYS A 255 10.76 1.79 -13.66
C LYS A 255 10.94 2.67 -12.41
N ASN A 256 11.97 3.51 -12.41
CA ASN A 256 12.17 4.56 -11.40
C ASN A 256 11.13 5.68 -11.52
N ILE A 257 10.57 5.88 -12.70
CA ILE A 257 9.54 6.89 -12.98
C ILE A 257 8.15 6.30 -12.73
N SER A 258 7.84 5.17 -13.36
CA SER A 258 6.56 4.48 -13.20
C SER A 258 6.70 2.96 -13.43
N GLY A 259 5.79 2.17 -12.92
CA GLY A 259 5.80 0.71 -13.04
C GLY A 259 5.85 0.19 -14.47
N ALA A 260 5.24 0.91 -15.42
CA ALA A 260 5.25 0.61 -16.87
C ALA A 260 6.34 1.36 -17.63
N GLY A 261 7.19 2.14 -16.93
CA GLY A 261 8.22 2.98 -17.53
C GLY A 261 7.84 4.45 -17.61
N MET A 262 6.59 4.77 -17.85
CA MET A 262 5.99 6.10 -17.78
C MET A 262 4.58 5.98 -17.21
N ASP A 263 4.03 7.09 -16.71
CA ASP A 263 2.61 7.15 -16.38
C ASP A 263 1.80 7.34 -17.68
N THR A 264 0.83 6.48 -17.90
CA THR A 264 0.04 6.42 -19.15
C THR A 264 -1.34 7.07 -19.03
N LYS A 265 -1.61 7.78 -17.92
CA LYS A 265 -2.93 8.37 -17.64
C LYS A 265 -2.87 9.86 -17.36
#